data_a88b17a34c7581dcb5064795140d3d5c
#
_entry.id   a88b17a34c7581dcb5064795140d3d5c
#
_cell.length_a   1.000
_cell.length_b   1.000
_cell.length_c   1.000
_cell.angle_alpha   90.00
_cell.angle_beta   90.00
_cell.angle_gamma   90.00
#
_symmetry.space_group_name_H-M   'P 1'
#
loop_
_entity.id
_entity.type
_entity.pdbx_description
1 polymer ?
#
loop_
_entity_poly.entity_id
_entity_poly.type
_entity_poly.pdbx_seq_one_letter_code
_entity_poly.pdbx_strand_id
1 'polypeptide(L)'
;MDSKFLNLSVGDWREVMIHTLGPSGTSSEAAAGFFTEWLGQRFPESQVQINLSDSYEHACSAMDERIPGVLIVANAYPQIHNFYMNPRLSLVATFVFDTPEYGLVSKGQLNTRKLTIATHPAPLMLIQELLPDGFEVDSVIFSLSTSAAAAAVARGEVDVALTTEVAAHIHGLQFISKTRPIRMLWSVFAPIRWNTQPVEVSARYR
;
A
#
# COMPACT_ATOMS: atom_id res chain seq x y z
N MET A 1 -12.04 1.49 -16.42
CA MET A 1 -11.34 2.75 -16.09
C MET A 1 -9.91 2.62 -16.57
N ASP A 2 -9.49 3.45 -17.52
CA ASP A 2 -8.16 3.34 -18.10
C ASP A 2 -7.10 3.84 -17.12
N SER A 3 -6.41 2.91 -16.47
CA SER A 3 -5.21 3.20 -15.70
C SER A 3 -4.12 3.56 -16.72
N LYS A 4 -3.75 4.84 -16.79
CA LYS A 4 -2.64 5.28 -17.64
C LYS A 4 -1.34 4.91 -16.96
N PHE A 5 -0.72 3.82 -17.41
CA PHE A 5 0.63 3.48 -17.02
C PHE A 5 1.62 4.28 -17.86
N LEU A 6 2.54 4.94 -17.21
CA LEU A 6 3.73 5.49 -17.85
C LEU A 6 4.60 4.31 -18.32
N ASN A 7 5.10 4.41 -19.55
CA ASN A 7 5.88 3.41 -20.26
C ASN A 7 6.78 2.54 -19.37
N LEU A 8 6.42 1.26 -19.21
CA LEU A 8 7.36 0.23 -18.83
C LEU A 8 8.19 -0.08 -20.07
N SER A 9 9.39 0.46 -20.16
CA SER A 9 10.37 0.03 -21.16
C SER A 9 10.77 -1.41 -20.84
N VAL A 10 10.71 -2.25 -21.87
CA VAL A 10 10.75 -3.68 -21.81
C VAL A 10 12.11 -4.17 -21.32
N GLY A 11 12.19 -4.59 -20.04
CA GLY A 11 13.20 -5.53 -19.58
C GLY A 11 12.73 -6.97 -19.79
N ASP A 12 13.55 -7.93 -19.47
CA ASP A 12 13.13 -9.33 -19.40
C ASP A 12 12.28 -9.52 -18.13
N TRP A 13 10.95 -9.53 -18.31
CA TRP A 13 9.97 -9.65 -17.23
C TRP A 13 9.60 -11.11 -16.90
N ARG A 14 10.42 -12.09 -17.29
CA ARG A 14 10.13 -13.51 -17.01
C ARG A 14 10.09 -13.83 -15.53
N GLU A 15 10.99 -13.21 -14.74
CA GLU A 15 10.97 -13.29 -13.28
C GLU A 15 10.97 -11.88 -12.74
N VAL A 16 9.96 -11.51 -11.97
CA VAL A 16 9.82 -10.15 -11.41
C VAL A 16 9.55 -10.23 -9.91
N MET A 17 10.35 -9.53 -9.14
CA MET A 17 10.12 -9.33 -7.71
C MET A 17 9.48 -7.96 -7.48
N ILE A 18 8.29 -7.93 -6.90
CA ILE A 18 7.65 -6.70 -6.45
C ILE A 18 7.95 -6.52 -4.96
N HIS A 19 8.62 -5.44 -4.61
CA HIS A 19 8.91 -5.06 -3.25
C HIS A 19 7.93 -3.98 -2.79
N THR A 20 7.37 -4.12 -1.60
CA THR A 20 6.47 -3.11 -1.03
C THR A 20 6.36 -3.24 0.49
N LEU A 21 5.59 -2.33 1.09
CA LEU A 21 5.35 -2.31 2.53
C LEU A 21 4.39 -3.45 2.95
N GLY A 22 4.81 -4.20 3.98
CA GLY A 22 4.02 -5.18 4.71
C GLY A 22 3.44 -4.63 6.03
N PRO A 23 2.99 -5.50 6.91
CA PRO A 23 2.77 -6.93 6.69
C PRO A 23 1.59 -7.23 5.75
N SER A 24 1.21 -8.49 5.61
CA SER A 24 0.03 -8.88 4.84
C SER A 24 -1.24 -8.18 5.36
N GLY A 25 -2.19 -7.91 4.46
CA GLY A 25 -3.40 -7.14 4.72
C GLY A 25 -3.25 -5.62 4.56
N THR A 26 -2.08 -5.13 4.14
CA THR A 26 -1.89 -3.70 3.86
C THR A 26 -2.45 -3.31 2.50
N SER A 27 -2.79 -2.02 2.33
CA SER A 27 -3.13 -1.46 1.01
C SER A 27 -1.98 -1.56 0.01
N SER A 28 -0.73 -1.59 0.50
CA SER A 28 0.46 -1.75 -0.33
C SER A 28 0.54 -3.14 -0.95
N GLU A 29 0.23 -4.18 -0.19
CA GLU A 29 0.12 -5.54 -0.73
C GLU A 29 -1.00 -5.65 -1.77
N ALA A 30 -2.18 -5.05 -1.49
CA ALA A 30 -3.29 -5.02 -2.44
C ALA A 30 -2.92 -4.31 -3.75
N ALA A 31 -2.20 -3.18 -3.68
CA ALA A 31 -1.69 -2.47 -4.85
C ALA A 31 -0.64 -3.28 -5.62
N ALA A 32 0.22 -4.02 -4.92
CA ALA A 32 1.18 -4.94 -5.54
C ALA A 32 0.46 -6.09 -6.25
N GLY A 33 -0.59 -6.65 -5.66
CA GLY A 33 -1.46 -7.66 -6.28
C GLY A 33 -2.12 -7.15 -7.56
N PHE A 34 -2.70 -5.95 -7.52
CA PHE A 34 -3.26 -5.31 -8.72
C PHE A 34 -2.21 -5.14 -9.83
N PHE A 35 -0.99 -4.70 -9.48
CA PHE A 35 0.09 -4.55 -10.45
C PHE A 35 0.56 -5.91 -10.99
N THR A 36 0.56 -6.97 -10.17
CA THR A 36 0.84 -8.35 -10.58
C THR A 36 -0.15 -8.83 -11.63
N GLU A 37 -1.45 -8.62 -11.40
CA GLU A 37 -2.51 -8.98 -12.37
C GLU A 37 -2.32 -8.24 -13.70
N TRP A 38 -2.03 -6.93 -13.62
CA TRP A 38 -1.75 -6.13 -14.82
C TRP A 38 -0.53 -6.62 -15.60
N LEU A 39 0.57 -6.98 -14.89
CA LEU A 39 1.76 -7.58 -15.52
C LEU A 39 1.42 -8.89 -16.19
N GLY A 40 0.70 -9.79 -15.52
CA GLY A 40 0.29 -11.09 -16.07
C GLY A 40 -0.57 -10.99 -17.32
N GLN A 41 -1.44 -9.97 -17.40
CA GLN A 41 -2.22 -9.73 -18.62
C GLN A 41 -1.34 -9.26 -19.79
N ARG A 42 -0.27 -8.53 -19.53
CA ARG A 42 0.60 -7.94 -20.55
C ARG A 42 1.79 -8.85 -20.89
N PHE A 43 2.24 -9.62 -19.94
CA PHE A 43 3.37 -10.55 -20.05
C PHE A 43 2.98 -11.92 -19.45
N PRO A 44 2.21 -12.76 -20.18
CA PRO A 44 1.64 -14.00 -19.63
C PRO A 44 2.67 -15.03 -19.13
N GLU A 45 3.92 -14.95 -19.64
CA GLU A 45 5.01 -15.83 -19.22
C GLU A 45 5.74 -15.35 -17.95
N SER A 46 5.34 -14.20 -17.40
CA SER A 46 6.00 -13.64 -16.22
C SER A 46 5.67 -14.40 -14.95
N GLN A 47 6.68 -14.74 -14.19
CA GLN A 47 6.56 -15.22 -12.82
C GLN A 47 6.78 -14.03 -11.88
N VAL A 48 5.71 -13.62 -11.19
CA VAL A 48 5.75 -12.48 -10.31
C VAL A 48 5.67 -12.93 -8.86
N GLN A 49 6.58 -12.42 -8.02
CA GLN A 49 6.57 -12.64 -6.57
C GLN A 49 6.47 -11.31 -5.86
N ILE A 50 5.75 -11.27 -4.74
CA ILE A 50 5.62 -10.09 -3.89
C ILE A 50 6.43 -10.31 -2.62
N ASN A 51 7.36 -9.39 -2.35
CA ASN A 51 8.16 -9.34 -1.13
C ASN A 51 7.67 -8.19 -0.24
N LEU A 52 7.18 -8.53 0.94
CA LEU A 52 6.68 -7.59 1.93
C LEU A 52 7.77 -7.28 2.97
N SER A 53 8.00 -6.00 3.22
CA SER A 53 9.01 -5.51 4.17
C SER A 53 8.38 -4.61 5.23
N ASP A 54 9.05 -4.43 6.37
CA ASP A 54 8.57 -3.63 7.50
C ASP A 54 8.55 -2.11 7.19
N SER A 55 9.30 -1.67 6.18
CA SER A 55 9.30 -0.30 5.67
C SER A 55 9.57 -0.27 4.18
N TYR A 56 9.23 0.84 3.52
CA TYR A 56 9.57 1.05 2.10
C TYR A 56 11.09 1.15 1.88
N GLU A 57 11.84 1.64 2.87
CA GLU A 57 13.30 1.69 2.84
C GLU A 57 13.91 0.29 2.86
N HIS A 58 13.38 -0.60 3.71
CA HIS A 58 13.79 -2.01 3.73
C HIS A 58 13.38 -2.71 2.42
N ALA A 59 12.18 -2.46 1.92
CA ALA A 59 11.73 -2.96 0.61
C ALA A 59 12.68 -2.53 -0.52
N CYS A 60 13.08 -1.25 -0.53
CA CYS A 60 14.04 -0.71 -1.49
C CYS A 60 15.43 -1.38 -1.35
N SER A 61 15.90 -1.58 -0.13
CA SER A 61 17.19 -2.18 0.15
C SER A 61 17.24 -3.68 -0.18
N ALA A 62 16.11 -4.36 -0.15
CA ALA A 62 15.96 -5.77 -0.50
C ALA A 62 15.96 -6.05 -2.01
N MET A 63 15.92 -5.01 -2.85
CA MET A 63 15.95 -5.17 -4.31
C MET A 63 17.32 -5.72 -4.72
N ASP A 64 17.34 -6.95 -5.23
CA ASP A 64 18.57 -7.57 -5.77
C ASP A 64 18.88 -6.97 -7.14
N GLU A 65 20.12 -6.60 -7.31
CA GLU A 65 20.57 -6.09 -8.60
C GLU A 65 20.59 -7.12 -9.72
N ARG A 66 20.51 -8.39 -9.43
CA ARG A 66 20.55 -9.48 -10.39
C ARG A 66 19.18 -9.95 -10.85
N ILE A 67 18.14 -9.69 -10.08
CA ILE A 67 16.76 -10.09 -10.38
C ILE A 67 15.96 -8.85 -10.76
N PRO A 68 15.20 -8.86 -11.89
CA PRO A 68 14.30 -7.78 -12.20
C PRO A 68 13.34 -7.53 -11.05
N GLY A 69 13.34 -6.30 -10.54
CA GLY A 69 12.51 -5.95 -9.39
C GLY A 69 12.02 -4.53 -9.47
N VAL A 70 10.85 -4.31 -8.91
CA VAL A 70 10.25 -2.98 -8.76
C VAL A 70 9.87 -2.73 -7.31
N LEU A 71 9.94 -1.48 -6.91
CA LEU A 71 9.43 -0.98 -5.64
C LEU A 71 8.11 -0.26 -5.89
N ILE A 72 7.04 -0.70 -5.26
CA ILE A 72 5.73 -0.01 -5.30
C ILE A 72 5.54 0.76 -4.00
N VAL A 73 5.30 2.07 -4.12
CA VAL A 73 5.16 3.00 -3.00
C VAL A 73 3.86 3.78 -3.12
N ALA A 74 3.13 3.86 -2.01
CA ALA A 74 1.96 4.74 -1.90
C ALA A 74 2.38 6.21 -1.98
N ASN A 75 1.72 7.03 -2.82
CA ASN A 75 2.04 8.47 -2.89
C ASN A 75 1.63 9.25 -1.62
N ALA A 76 0.84 8.64 -0.74
CA ALA A 76 0.55 9.16 0.59
C ALA A 76 1.70 8.93 1.60
N TYR A 77 2.77 8.23 1.23
CA TYR A 77 3.93 8.01 2.10
C TYR A 77 4.75 9.32 2.25
N PRO A 78 4.94 9.85 3.46
CA PRO A 78 5.57 11.16 3.65
C PRO A 78 7.00 11.26 3.10
N GLN A 79 7.77 10.14 3.13
CA GLN A 79 9.15 10.09 2.68
C GLN A 79 9.31 9.60 1.24
N ILE A 80 8.25 9.57 0.44
CA ILE A 80 8.32 9.10 -0.96
C ILE A 80 9.37 9.85 -1.80
N HIS A 81 9.66 11.11 -1.44
CA HIS A 81 10.69 11.92 -2.09
C HIS A 81 12.08 11.28 -2.04
N ASN A 82 12.38 10.44 -1.03
CA ASN A 82 13.65 9.71 -0.93
C ASN A 82 13.85 8.76 -2.12
N PHE A 83 12.78 8.18 -2.65
CA PHE A 83 12.84 7.28 -3.80
C PHE A 83 12.95 8.06 -5.11
N TYR A 84 12.28 9.20 -5.24
CA TYR A 84 12.43 10.09 -6.39
C TYR A 84 13.85 10.68 -6.50
N MET A 85 14.47 10.99 -5.36
CA MET A 85 15.82 11.57 -5.32
C MET A 85 16.94 10.51 -5.30
N ASN A 86 16.61 9.22 -5.24
CA ASN A 86 17.61 8.16 -5.21
C ASN A 86 18.25 8.01 -6.60
N PRO A 87 19.58 8.26 -6.76
CA PRO A 87 20.24 8.22 -8.07
C PRO A 87 20.33 6.81 -8.68
N ARG A 88 19.95 5.77 -7.93
CA ARG A 88 19.92 4.38 -8.43
C ARG A 88 18.53 3.94 -8.90
N LEU A 89 17.49 4.75 -8.64
CA LEU A 89 16.11 4.45 -8.99
C LEU A 89 15.59 5.37 -10.08
N SER A 90 14.67 4.83 -10.86
CA SER A 90 13.87 5.60 -11.83
C SER A 90 12.40 5.31 -11.60
N LEU A 91 11.55 6.34 -11.70
CA LEU A 91 10.11 6.15 -11.77
C LEU A 91 9.78 5.55 -13.14
N VAL A 92 9.24 4.34 -13.16
CA VAL A 92 8.94 3.59 -14.39
C VAL A 92 7.45 3.49 -14.68
N ALA A 93 6.59 3.62 -13.67
CA ALA A 93 5.15 3.65 -13.85
C ALA A 93 4.46 4.36 -12.68
N THR A 94 3.23 4.79 -12.93
CA THR A 94 2.28 5.20 -11.90
C THR A 94 0.91 4.63 -12.24
N PHE A 95 0.12 4.34 -11.23
CA PHE A 95 -1.25 3.90 -11.42
C PHE A 95 -2.15 4.41 -10.29
N VAL A 96 -3.43 4.55 -10.59
CA VAL A 96 -4.46 4.84 -9.59
C VAL A 96 -5.15 3.53 -9.26
N PHE A 97 -5.17 3.20 -7.98
CA PHE A 97 -5.82 2.02 -7.47
C PHE A 97 -6.52 2.36 -6.16
N ASP A 98 -7.77 1.96 -6.03
CA ASP A 98 -8.53 2.16 -4.81
C ASP A 98 -8.05 1.13 -3.78
N THR A 99 -7.79 1.59 -2.55
CA THR A 99 -7.41 0.68 -1.47
C THR A 99 -8.55 -0.32 -1.20
N PRO A 100 -8.29 -1.44 -0.51
CA PRO A 100 -9.36 -2.18 0.15
C PRO A 100 -10.20 -1.25 1.02
N GLU A 101 -11.42 -1.68 1.32
CA GLU A 101 -12.34 -0.93 2.18
C GLU A 101 -11.73 -0.66 3.55
N TYR A 102 -11.74 0.62 3.97
CA TYR A 102 -11.33 1.05 5.31
C TYR A 102 -12.55 1.20 6.21
N GLY A 103 -12.42 0.80 7.46
CA GLY A 103 -13.43 1.00 8.48
C GLY A 103 -12.85 0.83 9.89
N LEU A 104 -13.67 1.16 10.87
CA LEU A 104 -13.37 0.91 12.27
C LEU A 104 -13.78 -0.53 12.62
N VAL A 105 -12.85 -1.29 13.22
CA VAL A 105 -13.04 -2.69 13.57
C VAL A 105 -12.82 -2.94 15.06
N SER A 106 -13.55 -3.92 15.62
CA SER A 106 -13.36 -4.40 16.98
C SER A 106 -13.31 -5.93 17.01
N LYS A 107 -12.87 -6.50 18.12
CA LYS A 107 -12.87 -7.96 18.36
C LYS A 107 -14.23 -8.52 18.78
N GLY A 108 -15.14 -7.64 19.18
CA GLY A 108 -16.46 -8.03 19.67
C GLY A 108 -17.23 -6.82 20.18
N GLN A 109 -18.16 -7.06 21.10
CA GLN A 109 -19.00 -6.00 21.66
C GLN A 109 -18.17 -5.04 22.51
N LEU A 110 -18.33 -3.75 22.26
CA LEU A 110 -17.67 -2.68 23.02
C LEU A 110 -18.46 -2.38 24.30
N ASN A 111 -17.77 -2.32 25.43
CA ASN A 111 -18.36 -2.04 26.74
C ASN A 111 -18.20 -0.59 27.19
N THR A 112 -17.53 0.24 26.35
CA THR A 112 -17.29 1.67 26.60
C THR A 112 -17.73 2.49 25.41
N ARG A 113 -18.09 3.76 25.67
CA ARG A 113 -18.34 4.75 24.60
C ARG A 113 -17.10 5.56 24.22
N LYS A 114 -16.10 5.60 25.11
CA LYS A 114 -14.81 6.25 24.85
C LYS A 114 -13.81 5.21 24.39
N LEU A 115 -13.31 5.38 23.16
CA LEU A 115 -12.55 4.37 22.46
C LEU A 115 -11.09 4.78 22.33
N THR A 116 -10.19 3.85 22.67
CA THR A 116 -8.79 3.90 22.26
C THR A 116 -8.68 3.29 20.88
N ILE A 117 -8.25 4.10 19.90
CA ILE A 117 -8.24 3.71 18.47
C ILE A 117 -6.81 3.61 17.97
N ALA A 118 -6.42 2.45 17.45
CA ALA A 118 -5.15 2.28 16.75
C ALA A 118 -5.29 2.54 15.25
N THR A 119 -4.31 3.20 14.65
CA THR A 119 -4.22 3.40 13.19
C THR A 119 -2.82 3.80 12.75
N HIS A 120 -2.55 3.70 11.45
CA HIS A 120 -1.42 4.40 10.83
C HIS A 120 -1.76 5.90 10.69
N PRO A 121 -0.78 6.82 10.76
CA PRO A 121 -1.06 8.26 10.65
C PRO A 121 -1.78 8.68 9.36
N ALA A 122 -1.51 8.04 8.22
CA ALA A 122 -2.04 8.46 6.92
C ALA A 122 -3.59 8.51 6.85
N PRO A 123 -4.35 7.47 7.27
CA PRO A 123 -5.80 7.50 7.22
C PRO A 123 -6.47 8.16 8.43
N LEU A 124 -5.73 8.81 9.33
CA LEU A 124 -6.23 9.36 10.59
C LEU A 124 -7.54 10.16 10.44
N MET A 125 -7.64 10.97 9.40
CA MET A 125 -8.83 11.80 9.16
C MET A 125 -10.12 11.01 8.96
N LEU A 126 -10.02 9.74 8.55
CA LEU A 126 -11.19 8.87 8.37
C LEU A 126 -11.85 8.49 9.70
N ILE A 127 -11.15 8.58 10.83
CA ILE A 127 -11.75 8.27 12.15
C ILE A 127 -12.98 9.13 12.38
N GLN A 128 -12.88 10.44 12.15
CA GLN A 128 -14.00 11.37 12.36
C GLN A 128 -15.19 11.09 11.42
N GLU A 129 -14.90 10.69 10.18
CA GLU A 129 -15.94 10.36 9.20
C GLU A 129 -16.64 9.03 9.50
N LEU A 130 -15.89 8.05 10.02
CA LEU A 130 -16.35 6.68 10.19
C LEU A 130 -16.80 6.33 11.60
N LEU A 131 -16.54 7.21 12.60
CA LEU A 131 -16.93 6.94 13.98
C LEU A 131 -18.46 6.82 14.08
N PRO A 132 -18.99 5.69 14.59
CA PRO A 132 -20.42 5.53 14.72
C PRO A 132 -21.00 6.45 15.80
N ASP A 133 -22.28 6.80 15.65
CA ASP A 133 -23.01 7.61 16.62
C ASP A 133 -22.97 6.99 18.03
N GLY A 134 -22.77 7.82 19.03
CA GLY A 134 -22.73 7.41 20.42
C GLY A 134 -21.36 6.94 20.93
N PHE A 135 -20.34 6.92 20.07
CA PHE A 135 -18.94 6.72 20.48
C PHE A 135 -18.15 8.02 20.43
N GLU A 136 -17.11 8.09 21.25
CA GLU A 136 -16.16 9.20 21.34
C GLU A 136 -14.74 8.64 21.26
N VAL A 137 -13.81 9.42 20.69
CA VAL A 137 -12.39 9.09 20.69
C VAL A 137 -11.79 9.52 22.01
N ASP A 138 -11.28 8.56 22.80
CA ASP A 138 -10.51 8.83 24.01
C ASP A 138 -9.07 9.15 23.67
N SER A 139 -8.46 8.27 22.89
CA SER A 139 -7.06 8.41 22.45
C SER A 139 -6.83 7.72 21.12
N VAL A 140 -5.78 8.17 20.41
CA VAL A 140 -5.31 7.55 19.16
C VAL A 140 -3.88 7.04 19.34
N ILE A 141 -3.65 5.76 19.07
CA ILE A 141 -2.34 5.10 19.13
C ILE A 141 -1.85 4.86 17.69
N PHE A 142 -0.68 5.39 17.37
CA PHE A 142 -0.10 5.20 16.05
C PHE A 142 0.64 3.87 15.94
N SER A 143 0.37 3.17 14.85
CA SER A 143 0.99 1.90 14.45
C SER A 143 1.79 2.06 13.16
N LEU A 144 2.73 1.16 12.93
CA LEU A 144 3.57 1.16 11.71
C LEU A 144 2.77 0.91 10.42
N SER A 145 1.62 0.23 10.54
CA SER A 145 0.67 0.01 9.45
C SER A 145 -0.75 -0.15 10.00
N THR A 146 -1.75 -0.04 9.15
CA THR A 146 -3.14 -0.31 9.52
C THR A 146 -3.36 -1.79 9.85
N SER A 147 -2.61 -2.71 9.23
CA SER A 147 -2.63 -4.13 9.59
C SER A 147 -2.04 -4.38 10.99
N ALA A 148 -0.95 -3.66 11.37
CA ALA A 148 -0.42 -3.71 12.72
C ALA A 148 -1.41 -3.16 13.77
N ALA A 149 -2.20 -2.15 13.41
CA ALA A 149 -3.29 -1.65 14.25
C ALA A 149 -4.38 -2.71 14.48
N ALA A 150 -4.77 -3.44 13.42
CA ALA A 150 -5.72 -4.55 13.55
C ALA A 150 -5.18 -5.66 14.48
N ALA A 151 -3.89 -5.99 14.35
CA ALA A 151 -3.24 -6.95 15.24
C ALA A 151 -3.29 -6.50 16.72
N ALA A 152 -3.15 -5.21 17.02
CA ALA A 152 -3.25 -4.68 18.38
C ALA A 152 -4.66 -4.90 18.99
N VAL A 153 -5.72 -4.70 18.19
CA VAL A 153 -7.10 -5.04 18.62
C VAL A 153 -7.24 -6.54 18.89
N ALA A 154 -6.70 -7.38 18.00
CA ALA A 154 -6.78 -8.85 18.19
C ALA A 154 -6.12 -9.30 19.48
N ARG A 155 -5.02 -8.63 19.91
CA ARG A 155 -4.33 -8.88 21.18
C ARG A 155 -5.01 -8.21 22.40
N GLY A 156 -6.01 -7.36 22.18
CA GLY A 156 -6.72 -6.65 23.26
C GLY A 156 -5.94 -5.46 23.85
N GLU A 157 -5.01 -4.90 23.11
CA GLU A 157 -4.19 -3.74 23.52
C GLU A 157 -4.94 -2.41 23.34
N VAL A 158 -5.91 -2.37 22.42
CA VAL A 158 -6.78 -1.24 22.12
C VAL A 158 -8.20 -1.73 21.83
N ASP A 159 -9.18 -0.83 21.92
CA ASP A 159 -10.59 -1.17 21.71
C ASP A 159 -10.92 -1.38 20.23
N VAL A 160 -10.37 -0.51 19.37
CA VAL A 160 -10.75 -0.38 17.96
C VAL A 160 -9.52 -0.11 17.10
N ALA A 161 -9.54 -0.54 15.86
CA ALA A 161 -8.58 -0.09 14.85
C ALA A 161 -9.28 0.49 13.63
N LEU A 162 -8.69 1.54 13.05
CA LEU A 162 -9.00 1.94 11.68
C LEU A 162 -8.06 1.16 10.76
N THR A 163 -8.64 0.25 9.98
CA THR A 163 -7.88 -0.71 9.17
C THR A 163 -8.63 -1.10 7.89
N THR A 164 -8.01 -1.94 7.08
CA THR A 164 -8.60 -2.49 5.86
C THR A 164 -9.44 -3.73 6.16
N GLU A 165 -10.40 -4.05 5.25
CA GLU A 165 -11.18 -5.28 5.31
C GLU A 165 -10.31 -6.54 5.30
N VAL A 166 -9.19 -6.52 4.53
CA VAL A 166 -8.26 -7.64 4.44
C VAL A 166 -7.60 -7.89 5.79
N ALA A 167 -7.09 -6.83 6.43
CA ALA A 167 -6.49 -6.96 7.77
C ALA A 167 -7.53 -7.33 8.84
N ALA A 168 -8.75 -6.80 8.74
CA ALA A 168 -9.85 -7.19 9.62
C ALA A 168 -10.12 -8.69 9.53
N HIS A 169 -10.21 -9.23 8.31
CA HIS A 169 -10.43 -10.66 8.08
C HIS A 169 -9.28 -11.53 8.62
N ILE A 170 -8.03 -11.16 8.34
CA ILE A 170 -6.83 -11.89 8.83
C ILE A 170 -6.85 -12.01 10.36
N HIS A 171 -7.28 -10.97 11.05
CA HIS A 171 -7.27 -10.93 12.52
C HIS A 171 -8.62 -11.31 13.17
N GLY A 172 -9.61 -11.76 12.39
CA GLY A 172 -10.92 -12.18 12.90
C GLY A 172 -11.71 -11.05 13.55
N LEU A 173 -11.57 -9.82 13.03
CA LEU A 173 -12.23 -8.62 13.54
C LEU A 173 -13.49 -8.28 12.73
N GLN A 174 -14.40 -7.54 13.34
CA GLN A 174 -15.66 -7.13 12.72
C GLN A 174 -15.74 -5.62 12.61
N PHE A 175 -16.27 -5.13 11.48
CA PHE A 175 -16.56 -3.72 11.32
C PHE A 175 -17.68 -3.27 12.26
N ILE A 176 -17.45 -2.15 12.93
CA ILE A 176 -18.43 -1.44 13.75
C ILE A 176 -18.91 -0.16 13.07
N SER A 177 -18.32 0.21 11.95
CA SER A 177 -18.63 1.40 11.15
C SER A 177 -19.04 1.05 9.73
N LYS A 178 -19.57 2.03 8.99
CA LYS A 178 -19.53 2.00 7.53
C LYS A 178 -18.10 1.95 7.05
N THR A 179 -17.90 1.51 5.80
CA THR A 179 -16.59 1.41 5.18
C THR A 179 -16.48 2.31 3.95
N ARG A 180 -15.27 2.60 3.52
CA ARG A 180 -14.98 3.26 2.25
C ARG A 180 -13.57 2.95 1.75
N PRO A 181 -13.37 2.84 0.41
CA PRO A 181 -12.02 2.78 -0.16
C PRO A 181 -11.41 4.17 -0.21
N ILE A 182 -10.10 4.23 -0.33
CA ILE A 182 -9.34 5.46 -0.58
C ILE A 182 -8.80 5.37 -2.00
N ARG A 183 -9.23 6.28 -2.89
CA ARG A 183 -8.66 6.39 -4.23
C ARG A 183 -7.28 7.01 -4.15
N MET A 184 -6.26 6.26 -4.54
CA MET A 184 -4.87 6.65 -4.28
C MET A 184 -3.98 6.42 -5.50
N LEU A 185 -2.98 7.30 -5.67
CA LEU A 185 -1.91 7.15 -6.63
C LEU A 185 -0.79 6.29 -6.04
N TRP A 186 -0.24 5.41 -6.87
CA TRP A 186 0.89 4.54 -6.55
C TRP A 186 2.02 4.79 -7.53
N SER A 187 3.25 4.84 -7.02
CA SER A 187 4.47 5.00 -7.81
C SER A 187 5.23 3.68 -7.87
N VAL A 188 5.72 3.35 -9.05
CA VAL A 188 6.55 2.16 -9.31
C VAL A 188 7.94 2.62 -9.69
N PHE A 189 8.92 2.26 -8.87
CA PHE A 189 10.33 2.55 -9.09
C PHE A 189 11.07 1.27 -9.50
N ALA A 190 12.04 1.40 -10.41
CA ALA A 190 12.95 0.34 -10.77
C ALA A 190 14.41 0.83 -10.74
N PRO A 191 15.41 -0.04 -10.62
CA PRO A 191 16.80 0.33 -10.81
C PRO A 191 17.03 0.94 -12.20
N ILE A 192 17.79 2.03 -12.27
CA ILE A 192 18.03 2.78 -13.53
C ILE A 192 18.52 1.88 -14.67
N ARG A 193 19.36 0.91 -14.37
CA ARG A 193 19.88 -0.06 -15.37
C ARG A 193 18.78 -0.90 -16.05
N TRP A 194 17.59 -1.04 -15.44
CA TRP A 194 16.44 -1.72 -16.05
C TRP A 194 15.65 -0.82 -17.00
N ASN A 195 15.92 0.50 -16.97
CA ASN A 195 15.30 1.53 -17.79
C ASN A 195 16.23 1.99 -18.93
N THR A 196 16.93 1.06 -19.60
CA THR A 196 17.99 1.37 -20.57
C THR A 196 17.50 1.74 -21.98
N GLN A 197 16.22 1.99 -22.20
CA GLN A 197 15.77 2.62 -23.44
C GLN A 197 15.64 4.14 -23.24
N PRO A 198 16.31 4.97 -24.06
CA PRO A 198 16.08 6.41 -24.03
C PRO A 198 14.61 6.65 -24.36
N VAL A 199 13.91 7.39 -23.50
CA VAL A 199 12.62 7.97 -23.82
C VAL A 199 12.88 8.90 -25.01
N GLU A 200 12.47 8.51 -26.22
CA GLU A 200 12.33 9.48 -27.31
C GLU A 200 11.25 10.48 -26.88
N VAL A 201 11.70 11.54 -26.26
CA VAL A 201 10.87 12.73 -26.07
C VAL A 201 10.63 13.29 -27.46
N SER A 202 9.54 12.87 -28.11
CA SER A 202 9.09 13.57 -29.30
C SER A 202 8.71 14.98 -28.85
N ALA A 203 9.64 15.90 -29.06
CA ALA A 203 9.41 17.32 -28.90
C ALA A 203 8.34 17.78 -29.93
N ARG A 204 7.07 17.67 -29.53
CA ARG A 204 5.95 18.34 -30.20
C ARG A 204 5.33 19.33 -29.22
N TYR A 205 6.07 20.41 -28.98
CA TYR A 205 5.50 21.70 -28.62
C TYR A 205 6.19 22.74 -29.50
N ARG A 206 5.55 23.09 -30.61
CA ARG A 206 5.65 24.38 -31.27
C ARG A 206 4.32 25.08 -31.07
#